data_4c844c6f21ac907970f257ae001a757c
#
_entry.id   4c844c6f21ac907970f257ae001a757c
#
_cell.length_a   1.000
_cell.length_b   1.000
_cell.length_c   1.000
_cell.angle_alpha   90.00
_cell.angle_beta   90.00
_cell.angle_gamma   90.00
#
_symmetry.space_group_name_H-M   'P 1'
#
loop_
_entity.id
_entity.type
_entity.pdbx_description
1 polymer ?
#
loop_
_entity_poly.entity_id
_entity_poly.type
_entity_poly.pdbx_seq_one_letter_code
_entity_poly.pdbx_strand_id
1 'polypeptide(L)'
;MERDLYKTLTDWKKSENRKPLVLNGARQVGKTWLLTEFASREYAKVAMFSLDRNARARKVFEDGGQTSDLLLSLSALSGVDITPGDTLLILDEIQDCPAALTALKYFCEDTPNIHVAVAGSLLGISLHTQTSFPVGKVDMIRLYPMTFSEFLRALGKGLMADVLERGDWNVINSLGDSYIDLLRQYYYVGGMPVVVKAYTERHQLQEVRQLQKKILDEYELDFSKHAPANEVPRIRMVWQSIPSQLAKENKKFIYGAMKKGSRAAAFEVAIEWLKDAGLLYKVSRTKEVRSPLKFYEDFDAFKLFVLDVGLMGAMVDADAGAVLVGNGIFTEYKGAFTELFVCVQMQGTDIPLYYHSVEASRIEIDFVAQIANEVYPIEVKAEENVQSKSMKTFIGKHPELRGIRLSMKPRISQDWLECIPLYAFREELIRMKKNNINE
;
A
#
# COMPACT_ATOMS: atom_id res chain seq x y z
N MET A 1 -3.79 -17.40 1.32
CA MET A 1 -3.02 -16.71 0.26
C MET A 1 -1.69 -16.25 0.84
N GLU A 2 -0.61 -16.44 0.13
CA GLU A 2 0.71 -16.06 0.63
C GLU A 2 0.88 -14.53 0.58
N ARG A 3 1.54 -13.95 1.61
CA ARG A 3 1.81 -12.51 1.71
C ARG A 3 3.30 -12.30 1.95
N ASP A 4 3.91 -11.38 1.20
CA ASP A 4 5.34 -11.05 1.31
C ASP A 4 5.71 -10.64 2.74
N LEU A 5 4.79 -9.98 3.45
CA LEU A 5 4.97 -9.52 4.82
C LEU A 5 5.14 -10.67 5.85
N TYR A 6 4.79 -11.92 5.49
CA TYR A 6 4.94 -13.08 6.38
C TYR A 6 6.40 -13.26 6.84
N LYS A 7 7.36 -13.03 5.94
CA LYS A 7 8.78 -13.08 6.27
C LYS A 7 9.14 -12.05 7.35
N THR A 8 8.66 -10.82 7.22
CA THR A 8 8.89 -9.77 8.21
C THR A 8 8.32 -10.13 9.58
N LEU A 9 7.16 -10.82 9.62
CA LEU A 9 6.60 -11.33 10.88
C LEU A 9 7.46 -12.43 11.50
N THR A 10 8.04 -13.33 10.70
CA THR A 10 8.96 -14.36 11.21
C THR A 10 10.27 -13.77 11.71
N ASP A 11 10.78 -12.73 11.04
CA ASP A 11 11.97 -12.01 11.49
C ASP A 11 11.68 -11.24 12.80
N TRP A 12 10.51 -10.60 12.92
CA TRP A 12 10.04 -9.99 14.16
C TRP A 12 9.96 -10.99 15.31
N LYS A 13 9.39 -12.18 15.08
CA LYS A 13 9.31 -13.25 16.11
C LYS A 13 10.69 -13.63 16.66
N LYS A 14 11.71 -13.67 15.81
CA LYS A 14 13.08 -14.07 16.14
C LYS A 14 13.92 -12.95 16.76
N SER A 15 13.47 -11.70 16.68
CA SER A 15 14.23 -10.55 17.19
C SER A 15 14.36 -10.57 18.70
N GLU A 16 15.58 -10.42 19.21
CA GLU A 16 15.86 -10.28 20.65
C GLU A 16 15.32 -8.97 21.23
N ASN A 17 15.29 -7.91 20.43
CA ASN A 17 14.80 -6.58 20.80
C ASN A 17 13.34 -6.36 20.38
N ARG A 18 12.56 -7.43 20.22
CA ARG A 18 11.16 -7.39 19.81
C ARG A 18 10.32 -6.56 20.76
N LYS A 19 9.49 -5.70 20.20
CA LYS A 19 8.43 -4.97 20.90
C LYS A 19 7.05 -5.50 20.46
N PRO A 20 5.98 -5.18 21.20
CA PRO A 20 4.63 -5.47 20.71
C PRO A 20 4.45 -5.00 19.27
N LEU A 21 3.96 -5.88 18.41
CA LEU A 21 3.76 -5.61 16.99
C LEU A 21 2.46 -4.86 16.75
N VAL A 22 2.50 -3.78 15.99
CA VAL A 22 1.33 -3.06 15.51
C VAL A 22 1.23 -3.25 14.00
N LEU A 23 0.27 -4.05 13.55
CA LEU A 23 -0.02 -4.25 12.13
C LEU A 23 -1.10 -3.24 11.68
N ASN A 24 -0.65 -2.18 11.03
CA ASN A 24 -1.50 -1.13 10.46
C ASN A 24 -1.82 -1.40 8.97
N GLY A 25 -2.82 -0.74 8.44
CA GLY A 25 -3.19 -0.81 7.01
C GLY A 25 -4.67 -0.53 6.80
N ALA A 26 -5.07 -0.24 5.58
CA ALA A 26 -6.46 0.00 5.22
C ALA A 26 -7.38 -1.15 5.66
N ARG A 27 -8.68 -0.86 5.75
CA ARG A 27 -9.66 -1.91 6.02
C ARG A 27 -9.66 -2.93 4.88
N GLN A 28 -9.89 -4.22 5.21
CA GLN A 28 -9.98 -5.33 4.26
C GLN A 28 -8.70 -5.72 3.50
N VAL A 29 -7.52 -5.19 3.86
CA VAL A 29 -6.24 -5.64 3.28
C VAL A 29 -5.73 -6.98 3.84
N GLY A 30 -6.47 -7.58 4.80
CA GLY A 30 -6.21 -8.93 5.31
C GLY A 30 -5.36 -8.98 6.58
N LYS A 31 -5.34 -7.94 7.43
CA LYS A 31 -4.56 -7.88 8.69
C LYS A 31 -4.87 -9.04 9.64
N THR A 32 -6.14 -9.19 10.00
CA THR A 32 -6.62 -10.25 10.90
C THR A 32 -6.27 -11.63 10.36
N TRP A 33 -6.50 -11.86 9.06
CA TRP A 33 -6.17 -13.12 8.41
C TRP A 33 -4.66 -13.40 8.50
N LEU A 34 -3.80 -12.42 8.20
CA LEU A 34 -2.36 -12.59 8.23
C LEU A 34 -1.84 -12.91 9.63
N LEU A 35 -2.33 -12.21 10.67
CA LEU A 35 -1.95 -12.51 12.06
C LEU A 35 -2.43 -13.89 12.52
N THR A 36 -3.66 -14.28 12.14
CA THR A 36 -4.20 -15.60 12.46
C THR A 36 -3.41 -16.71 11.78
N GLU A 37 -3.07 -16.55 10.51
CA GLU A 37 -2.26 -17.50 9.73
C GLU A 37 -0.84 -17.61 10.31
N PHE A 38 -0.23 -16.46 10.62
CA PHE A 38 1.09 -16.41 11.28
C PHE A 38 1.07 -17.10 12.63
N ALA A 39 0.05 -16.82 13.45
CA ALA A 39 -0.09 -17.44 14.75
C ALA A 39 -0.23 -18.96 14.66
N SER A 40 -1.08 -19.46 13.76
CA SER A 40 -1.34 -20.89 13.58
C SER A 40 -0.11 -21.70 13.13
N ARG A 41 0.80 -21.05 12.40
CA ARG A 41 2.02 -21.71 11.89
C ARG A 41 3.21 -21.61 12.84
N GLU A 42 3.27 -20.51 13.60
CA GLU A 42 4.49 -20.15 14.32
C GLU A 42 4.38 -20.34 15.84
N TYR A 43 3.19 -20.52 16.40
CA TYR A 43 2.98 -20.62 17.83
C TYR A 43 2.17 -21.88 18.19
N ALA A 44 2.49 -22.44 19.37
CA ALA A 44 1.75 -23.58 19.90
C ALA A 44 0.33 -23.19 20.35
N LYS A 45 0.17 -21.93 20.82
CA LYS A 45 -1.08 -21.42 21.37
C LYS A 45 -1.38 -20.02 20.83
N VAL A 46 -2.66 -19.67 20.72
CA VAL A 46 -3.12 -18.35 20.29
C VAL A 46 -4.22 -17.86 21.21
N ALA A 47 -4.03 -16.71 21.83
CA ALA A 47 -5.07 -15.98 22.54
C ALA A 47 -5.48 -14.78 21.70
N MET A 48 -6.72 -14.78 21.17
CA MET A 48 -7.18 -13.74 20.25
C MET A 48 -8.44 -13.05 20.76
N PHE A 49 -8.45 -11.72 20.74
CA PHE A 49 -9.56 -10.87 21.12
C PHE A 49 -9.88 -9.84 20.04
N SER A 50 -11.12 -9.81 19.57
CA SER A 50 -11.65 -8.75 18.71
C SER A 50 -12.25 -7.68 19.62
N LEU A 51 -11.57 -6.55 19.76
CA LEU A 51 -11.91 -5.53 20.76
C LEU A 51 -13.19 -4.74 20.39
N ASP A 52 -13.61 -4.76 19.13
CA ASP A 52 -14.89 -4.20 18.69
C ASP A 52 -16.11 -4.99 19.26
N ARG A 53 -15.96 -6.33 19.42
CA ARG A 53 -17.02 -7.25 19.79
C ARG A 53 -16.94 -7.76 21.23
N ASN A 54 -15.75 -7.78 21.82
CA ASN A 54 -15.54 -8.36 23.14
C ASN A 54 -15.49 -7.31 24.25
N ALA A 55 -16.68 -6.93 24.75
CA ALA A 55 -16.80 -5.96 25.84
C ALA A 55 -16.09 -6.38 27.13
N ARG A 56 -16.01 -7.70 27.41
CA ARG A 56 -15.30 -8.22 28.60
C ARG A 56 -13.79 -7.99 28.49
N ALA A 57 -13.22 -8.26 27.31
CA ALA A 57 -11.81 -7.97 27.07
C ALA A 57 -11.50 -6.48 27.15
N ARG A 58 -12.35 -5.59 26.58
CA ARG A 58 -12.18 -4.13 26.75
C ARG A 58 -12.18 -3.74 28.23
N LYS A 59 -13.11 -4.25 29.00
CA LYS A 59 -13.22 -3.94 30.42
C LYS A 59 -11.95 -4.33 31.21
N VAL A 60 -11.31 -5.46 30.89
CA VAL A 60 -10.02 -5.86 31.51
C VAL A 60 -8.94 -4.79 31.31
N PHE A 61 -8.88 -4.17 30.12
CA PHE A 61 -7.94 -3.08 29.85
C PHE A 61 -8.36 -1.76 30.50
N GLU A 62 -9.65 -1.47 30.54
CA GLU A 62 -10.22 -0.23 31.13
C GLU A 62 -10.11 -0.21 32.65
N ASP A 63 -10.30 -1.35 33.31
CA ASP A 63 -10.14 -1.49 34.77
C ASP A 63 -8.67 -1.31 35.20
N GLY A 64 -7.73 -1.52 34.25
CA GLY A 64 -6.30 -1.34 34.50
C GLY A 64 -5.73 -2.41 35.46
N GLY A 65 -4.58 -2.10 36.03
CA GLY A 65 -3.89 -2.99 36.97
C GLY A 65 -2.46 -3.31 36.53
N GLN A 66 -1.83 -4.25 37.22
CA GLN A 66 -0.50 -4.73 36.83
C GLN A 66 -0.58 -5.59 35.57
N THR A 67 0.47 -5.59 34.77
CA THR A 67 0.54 -6.37 33.52
C THR A 67 0.32 -7.88 33.75
N SER A 68 0.76 -8.40 34.91
CA SER A 68 0.50 -9.78 35.34
C SER A 68 -1.00 -10.09 35.49
N ASP A 69 -1.75 -9.15 36.10
CA ASP A 69 -3.18 -9.34 36.34
C ASP A 69 -3.97 -9.24 35.03
N LEU A 70 -3.53 -8.35 34.12
CA LEU A 70 -4.05 -8.27 32.75
C LEU A 70 -3.87 -9.62 32.02
N LEU A 71 -2.66 -10.18 32.04
CA LEU A 71 -2.37 -11.45 31.38
C LEU A 71 -3.17 -12.62 31.98
N LEU A 72 -3.29 -12.67 33.31
CA LEU A 72 -4.10 -13.68 33.98
C LEU A 72 -5.58 -13.58 33.58
N SER A 73 -6.13 -12.37 33.56
CA SER A 73 -7.50 -12.11 33.17
C SER A 73 -7.76 -12.48 31.70
N LEU A 74 -6.85 -12.11 30.81
CA LEU A 74 -6.93 -12.48 29.38
C LEU A 74 -6.79 -13.99 29.18
N SER A 75 -5.90 -14.66 29.94
CA SER A 75 -5.78 -16.12 29.91
C SER A 75 -7.08 -16.79 30.35
N ALA A 76 -7.69 -16.33 31.44
CA ALA A 76 -8.97 -16.87 31.93
C ALA A 76 -10.12 -16.62 30.93
N LEU A 77 -10.15 -15.44 30.27
CA LEU A 77 -11.19 -15.12 29.27
C LEU A 77 -11.05 -15.92 27.97
N SER A 78 -9.81 -16.19 27.53
CA SER A 78 -9.57 -16.95 26.30
C SER A 78 -9.60 -18.45 26.51
N GLY A 79 -9.45 -18.92 27.74
CA GLY A 79 -9.22 -20.34 28.06
C GLY A 79 -7.84 -20.85 27.60
N VAL A 80 -6.91 -19.91 27.26
CA VAL A 80 -5.55 -20.21 26.81
C VAL A 80 -4.57 -19.59 27.77
N ASP A 81 -3.66 -20.38 28.29
CA ASP A 81 -2.59 -19.91 29.13
C ASP A 81 -1.56 -19.13 28.29
N ILE A 82 -1.44 -17.84 28.56
CA ILE A 82 -0.56 -16.93 27.83
C ILE A 82 0.85 -17.04 28.39
N THR A 83 1.67 -17.86 27.75
CA THR A 83 3.03 -18.20 28.18
C THR A 83 4.09 -17.59 27.26
N PRO A 84 5.27 -17.19 27.81
CA PRO A 84 6.38 -16.63 27.02
C PRO A 84 6.83 -17.57 25.89
N GLY A 85 6.93 -17.03 24.68
CA GLY A 85 7.45 -17.73 23.51
C GLY A 85 6.49 -18.72 22.83
N ASP A 86 5.58 -19.35 23.60
CA ASP A 86 4.65 -20.38 23.08
C ASP A 86 3.31 -19.81 22.60
N THR A 87 2.89 -18.69 23.20
CA THR A 87 1.58 -18.08 22.93
C THR A 87 1.75 -16.75 22.22
N LEU A 88 0.99 -16.54 21.13
CA LEU A 88 0.78 -15.20 20.56
C LEU A 88 -0.53 -14.62 21.09
N LEU A 89 -0.44 -13.46 21.76
CA LEU A 89 -1.60 -12.66 22.11
C LEU A 89 -1.94 -11.73 20.93
N ILE A 90 -3.14 -11.87 20.37
CA ILE A 90 -3.63 -11.02 19.26
C ILE A 90 -4.77 -10.14 19.78
N LEU A 91 -4.63 -8.82 19.61
CA LEU A 91 -5.69 -7.84 19.85
C LEU A 91 -6.08 -7.21 18.52
N ASP A 92 -7.25 -7.60 18.01
CA ASP A 92 -7.78 -7.10 16.74
C ASP A 92 -8.71 -5.90 16.97
N GLU A 93 -8.76 -4.98 15.99
CA GLU A 93 -9.49 -3.70 16.04
C GLU A 93 -9.13 -2.89 17.31
N ILE A 94 -7.83 -2.74 17.57
CA ILE A 94 -7.29 -2.13 18.81
C ILE A 94 -7.74 -0.68 19.00
N GLN A 95 -8.08 0.05 17.92
CA GLN A 95 -8.58 1.42 17.99
C GLN A 95 -9.89 1.54 18.79
N ASP A 96 -10.64 0.44 18.93
CA ASP A 96 -11.90 0.44 19.70
C ASP A 96 -11.67 0.29 21.22
N CYS A 97 -10.41 0.17 21.66
CA CYS A 97 -10.02 0.14 23.08
C CYS A 97 -8.73 0.95 23.33
N PRO A 98 -8.83 2.27 23.55
CA PRO A 98 -7.67 3.13 23.82
C PRO A 98 -6.79 2.66 24.99
N ALA A 99 -7.41 2.06 26.01
CA ALA A 99 -6.69 1.49 27.16
C ALA A 99 -5.77 0.32 26.73
N ALA A 100 -6.22 -0.52 25.81
CA ALA A 100 -5.40 -1.62 25.27
C ALA A 100 -4.20 -1.08 24.46
N LEU A 101 -4.39 0.00 23.70
CA LEU A 101 -3.30 0.66 22.98
C LEU A 101 -2.23 1.21 23.95
N THR A 102 -2.67 1.84 25.05
CA THR A 102 -1.78 2.32 26.12
C THR A 102 -1.06 1.15 26.82
N ALA A 103 -1.74 0.02 27.04
CA ALA A 103 -1.16 -1.16 27.69
C ALA A 103 0.01 -1.79 26.90
N LEU A 104 0.13 -1.53 25.59
CA LEU A 104 1.28 -2.01 24.80
C LEU A 104 2.62 -1.52 25.35
N LYS A 105 2.65 -0.32 25.97
CA LYS A 105 3.83 0.20 26.66
C LYS A 105 4.25 -0.74 27.79
N TYR A 106 3.30 -1.17 28.61
CA TYR A 106 3.56 -2.03 29.75
C TYR A 106 3.91 -3.44 29.33
N PHE A 107 3.29 -3.98 28.29
CA PHE A 107 3.74 -5.27 27.69
C PHE A 107 5.20 -5.21 27.24
N CYS A 108 5.63 -4.09 26.65
CA CYS A 108 7.02 -3.89 26.24
C CYS A 108 7.99 -3.80 27.42
N GLU A 109 7.60 -3.13 28.52
CA GLU A 109 8.48 -2.83 29.65
C GLU A 109 8.50 -3.97 30.69
N ASP A 110 7.34 -4.51 31.06
CA ASP A 110 7.19 -5.44 32.17
C ASP A 110 7.26 -6.90 31.73
N THR A 111 6.80 -7.20 30.51
CA THR A 111 6.67 -8.57 30.02
C THR A 111 7.20 -8.74 28.58
N PRO A 112 8.46 -8.36 28.28
CA PRO A 112 9.01 -8.37 26.91
C PRO A 112 9.05 -9.75 26.27
N ASN A 113 8.99 -10.82 27.08
CA ASN A 113 8.99 -12.20 26.61
C ASN A 113 7.60 -12.68 26.12
N ILE A 114 6.52 -11.93 26.43
CA ILE A 114 5.19 -12.22 25.90
C ILE A 114 5.07 -11.63 24.50
N HIS A 115 4.69 -12.45 23.54
CA HIS A 115 4.51 -12.02 22.17
C HIS A 115 3.12 -11.42 21.99
N VAL A 116 3.06 -10.12 21.69
CA VAL A 116 1.82 -9.39 21.49
C VAL A 116 1.80 -8.83 20.07
N ALA A 117 0.75 -9.12 19.32
CA ALA A 117 0.50 -8.53 18.00
C ALA A 117 -0.90 -7.89 17.98
N VAL A 118 -0.97 -6.68 17.51
CA VAL A 118 -2.25 -5.98 17.42
C VAL A 118 -2.53 -5.56 15.98
N ALA A 119 -3.81 -5.57 15.60
CA ALA A 119 -4.25 -5.07 14.31
C ALA A 119 -5.25 -3.92 14.49
N GLY A 120 -5.19 -2.95 13.58
CA GLY A 120 -6.16 -1.88 13.50
C GLY A 120 -6.21 -1.23 12.12
N SER A 121 -7.41 -0.89 11.68
CA SER A 121 -7.63 -0.33 10.34
C SER A 121 -7.54 1.19 10.29
N LEU A 122 -7.77 1.86 11.43
CA LEU A 122 -7.82 3.32 11.55
C LEU A 122 -6.80 3.84 12.58
N LEU A 123 -5.73 3.09 12.80
CA LEU A 123 -4.71 3.46 13.79
C LEU A 123 -4.07 4.81 13.45
N GLY A 124 -3.82 5.12 12.18
CA GLY A 124 -3.33 6.44 11.79
C GLY A 124 -4.23 7.58 12.26
N ILE A 125 -5.54 7.39 12.22
CA ILE A 125 -6.53 8.36 12.68
C ILE A 125 -6.58 8.42 14.21
N SER A 126 -6.53 7.28 14.88
CA SER A 126 -6.54 7.19 16.35
C SER A 126 -5.33 7.85 17.00
N LEU A 127 -4.21 7.98 16.28
CA LEU A 127 -3.02 8.71 16.72
C LEU A 127 -3.26 10.21 16.93
N HIS A 128 -4.27 10.78 16.27
CA HIS A 128 -4.66 12.18 16.40
C HIS A 128 -5.71 12.43 17.50
N THR A 129 -6.28 11.36 18.07
CA THR A 129 -7.16 11.46 19.23
C THR A 129 -6.33 11.46 20.52
N GLN A 130 -6.86 11.95 21.65
CA GLN A 130 -6.18 12.18 22.94
C GLN A 130 -5.54 10.93 23.62
N THR A 131 -5.35 9.84 22.92
CA THR A 131 -4.73 8.60 23.41
C THR A 131 -3.21 8.71 23.36
N SER A 132 -2.54 8.37 24.47
CA SER A 132 -1.09 8.25 24.54
C SER A 132 -0.62 7.03 23.71
N PHE A 133 -0.26 7.27 22.44
CA PHE A 133 0.37 6.21 21.64
C PHE A 133 1.74 5.86 22.24
N PRO A 134 2.08 4.56 22.37
CA PRO A 134 3.33 4.09 22.98
C PRO A 134 4.54 4.29 22.08
N VAL A 135 4.91 5.53 21.79
CA VAL A 135 6.04 5.89 20.93
C VAL A 135 7.33 5.20 21.41
N GLY A 136 8.04 4.55 20.51
CA GLY A 136 9.28 3.85 20.81
C GLY A 136 9.12 2.52 21.57
N LYS A 137 7.90 2.11 21.93
CA LYS A 137 7.58 0.89 22.66
C LYS A 137 6.87 -0.17 21.84
N VAL A 138 6.70 0.07 20.56
CA VAL A 138 6.06 -0.85 19.60
C VAL A 138 6.86 -0.91 18.32
N ASP A 139 6.75 -2.03 17.62
CA ASP A 139 7.22 -2.23 16.25
C ASP A 139 6.04 -2.05 15.30
N MET A 140 6.12 -1.08 14.39
CA MET A 140 5.02 -0.78 13.46
C MET A 140 5.31 -1.35 12.08
N ILE A 141 4.37 -2.13 11.57
CA ILE A 141 4.42 -2.69 10.22
C ILE A 141 3.11 -2.32 9.50
N ARG A 142 3.20 -2.01 8.21
CA ARG A 142 2.03 -1.66 7.41
C ARG A 142 1.75 -2.72 6.35
N LEU A 143 0.50 -3.19 6.31
CA LEU A 143 0.00 -4.12 5.29
C LEU A 143 -0.74 -3.33 4.21
N TYR A 144 -0.36 -3.58 2.96
CA TYR A 144 -0.95 -2.99 1.77
C TYR A 144 -1.85 -4.00 1.04
N PRO A 145 -2.66 -3.60 0.05
CA PRO A 145 -3.26 -4.53 -0.90
C PRO A 145 -2.20 -5.45 -1.52
N MET A 146 -2.60 -6.60 -2.02
CA MET A 146 -1.69 -7.59 -2.60
C MET A 146 -0.92 -7.02 -3.78
N THR A 147 0.39 -7.29 -3.82
CA THR A 147 1.24 -6.95 -4.96
C THR A 147 0.94 -7.85 -6.16
N PHE A 148 1.50 -7.53 -7.33
CA PHE A 148 1.36 -8.38 -8.51
C PHE A 148 2.00 -9.75 -8.29
N SER A 149 3.15 -9.84 -7.63
CA SER A 149 3.78 -11.12 -7.27
C SER A 149 2.92 -11.95 -6.31
N GLU A 150 2.30 -11.32 -5.30
CA GLU A 150 1.34 -11.99 -4.40
C GLU A 150 0.08 -12.47 -5.16
N PHE A 151 -0.41 -11.68 -6.12
CA PHE A 151 -1.52 -12.07 -6.99
C PHE A 151 -1.17 -13.28 -7.87
N LEU A 152 0.02 -13.32 -8.45
CA LEU A 152 0.50 -14.48 -9.21
C LEU A 152 0.51 -15.74 -8.34
N ARG A 153 1.02 -15.65 -7.10
CA ARG A 153 0.98 -16.78 -6.14
C ARG A 153 -0.45 -17.20 -5.82
N ALA A 154 -1.36 -16.23 -5.63
CA ALA A 154 -2.77 -16.54 -5.38
C ALA A 154 -3.44 -17.28 -6.53
N LEU A 155 -3.04 -17.00 -7.78
CA LEU A 155 -3.50 -17.71 -8.99
C LEU A 155 -2.81 -19.09 -9.21
N GLY A 156 -1.98 -19.56 -8.28
CA GLY A 156 -1.20 -20.78 -8.45
C GLY A 156 -0.02 -20.62 -9.42
N LYS A 157 0.36 -19.39 -9.76
CA LYS A 157 1.50 -19.06 -10.64
C LYS A 157 2.76 -18.69 -9.84
N GLY A 158 2.99 -19.33 -8.70
CA GLY A 158 4.10 -19.02 -7.81
C GLY A 158 5.47 -19.05 -8.49
N LEU A 159 5.72 -20.03 -9.38
CA LEU A 159 6.97 -20.08 -10.13
C LEU A 159 7.21 -18.83 -11.00
N MET A 160 6.15 -18.23 -11.56
CA MET A 160 6.28 -16.98 -12.30
C MET A 160 6.66 -15.80 -11.37
N ALA A 161 6.08 -15.73 -10.18
CA ALA A 161 6.48 -14.75 -9.17
C ALA A 161 7.95 -14.92 -8.77
N ASP A 162 8.40 -16.13 -8.52
CA ASP A 162 9.79 -16.44 -8.15
C ASP A 162 10.78 -16.08 -9.27
N VAL A 163 10.40 -16.23 -10.53
CA VAL A 163 11.20 -15.81 -11.69
C VAL A 163 11.38 -14.30 -11.71
N LEU A 164 10.33 -13.52 -11.43
CA LEU A 164 10.41 -12.05 -11.30
C LEU A 164 11.35 -11.66 -10.15
N GLU A 165 11.23 -12.29 -9.00
CA GLU A 165 12.04 -11.99 -7.81
C GLU A 165 13.53 -12.31 -8.03
N ARG A 166 13.82 -13.42 -8.72
CA ARG A 166 15.20 -13.78 -9.07
C ARG A 166 15.80 -12.90 -10.17
N GLY A 167 14.96 -12.32 -11.03
CA GLY A 167 15.40 -11.51 -12.16
C GLY A 167 16.03 -12.30 -13.28
N ASP A 168 15.52 -13.48 -13.55
CA ASP A 168 15.93 -14.26 -14.71
C ASP A 168 15.31 -13.66 -15.99
N TRP A 169 16.01 -12.67 -16.54
CA TRP A 169 15.52 -11.88 -17.66
C TRP A 169 15.31 -12.69 -18.95
N ASN A 170 16.03 -13.80 -19.14
CA ASN A 170 15.80 -14.67 -20.28
C ASN A 170 14.43 -15.33 -20.19
N VAL A 171 14.10 -15.86 -19.00
CA VAL A 171 12.80 -16.47 -18.75
C VAL A 171 11.69 -15.41 -18.68
N ILE A 172 11.93 -14.28 -18.01
CA ILE A 172 10.96 -13.18 -17.95
C ILE A 172 10.55 -12.72 -19.35
N ASN A 173 11.52 -12.47 -20.23
CA ASN A 173 11.25 -12.02 -21.60
C ASN A 173 10.53 -13.09 -22.45
N SER A 174 10.87 -14.38 -22.26
CA SER A 174 10.20 -15.47 -22.98
C SER A 174 8.74 -15.67 -22.58
N LEU A 175 8.36 -15.27 -21.35
CA LEU A 175 7.01 -15.34 -20.81
C LEU A 175 6.26 -14.00 -20.88
N GLY A 176 6.79 -13.02 -21.61
CA GLY A 176 6.28 -11.65 -21.65
C GLY A 176 4.77 -11.53 -21.88
N ASP A 177 4.26 -12.19 -22.90
CA ASP A 177 2.82 -12.17 -23.23
C ASP A 177 1.95 -12.73 -22.09
N SER A 178 2.41 -13.81 -21.44
CA SER A 178 1.70 -14.40 -20.29
C SER A 178 1.68 -13.44 -19.10
N TYR A 179 2.78 -12.74 -18.85
CA TYR A 179 2.81 -11.72 -17.80
C TYR A 179 1.90 -10.53 -18.13
N ILE A 180 1.83 -10.10 -19.39
CA ILE A 180 0.96 -9.01 -19.84
C ILE A 180 -0.51 -9.38 -19.62
N ASP A 181 -0.92 -10.59 -19.99
CA ASP A 181 -2.29 -11.04 -19.77
C ASP A 181 -2.66 -11.14 -18.29
N LEU A 182 -1.74 -11.62 -17.43
CA LEU A 182 -1.92 -11.64 -15.98
C LEU A 182 -1.94 -10.23 -15.37
N LEU A 183 -1.14 -9.31 -15.90
CA LEU A 183 -1.15 -7.91 -15.47
C LEU A 183 -2.48 -7.23 -15.82
N ARG A 184 -3.06 -7.50 -16.98
CA ARG A 184 -4.40 -7.02 -17.34
C ARG A 184 -5.47 -7.55 -16.38
N GLN A 185 -5.38 -8.83 -16.00
CA GLN A 185 -6.26 -9.40 -14.96
C GLN A 185 -6.08 -8.66 -13.64
N TYR A 186 -4.85 -8.40 -13.23
CA TYR A 186 -4.58 -7.62 -12.01
C TYR A 186 -5.15 -6.19 -12.10
N TYR A 187 -5.08 -5.53 -13.24
CA TYR A 187 -5.69 -4.20 -13.41
C TYR A 187 -7.20 -4.21 -13.17
N TYR A 188 -7.89 -5.29 -13.53
CA TYR A 188 -9.32 -5.43 -13.28
C TYR A 188 -9.65 -5.88 -11.87
N VAL A 189 -8.95 -6.89 -11.36
CA VAL A 189 -9.21 -7.53 -10.06
C VAL A 189 -8.66 -6.69 -8.91
N GLY A 190 -7.48 -6.10 -9.07
CA GLY A 190 -6.76 -5.40 -8.01
C GLY A 190 -6.09 -6.36 -7.03
N GLY A 191 -5.62 -5.77 -5.91
CA GLY A 191 -4.92 -6.47 -4.83
C GLY A 191 -5.74 -6.63 -3.55
N MET A 192 -7.06 -6.34 -3.55
CA MET A 192 -7.88 -6.55 -2.35
C MET A 192 -8.11 -8.04 -2.11
N PRO A 193 -7.66 -8.62 -0.95
CA PRO A 193 -7.63 -10.07 -0.75
C PRO A 193 -8.96 -10.79 -0.95
N VAL A 194 -10.07 -10.21 -0.51
CA VAL A 194 -11.40 -10.81 -0.69
C VAL A 194 -11.79 -10.88 -2.16
N VAL A 195 -11.41 -9.88 -2.95
CA VAL A 195 -11.65 -9.82 -4.40
C VAL A 195 -10.78 -10.82 -5.13
N VAL A 196 -9.47 -10.85 -4.80
CA VAL A 196 -8.52 -11.83 -5.36
C VAL A 196 -8.99 -13.24 -5.07
N LYS A 197 -9.40 -13.54 -3.83
CA LYS A 197 -9.91 -14.87 -3.45
C LYS A 197 -11.13 -15.26 -4.28
N ALA A 198 -12.12 -14.40 -4.39
CA ALA A 198 -13.33 -14.69 -5.19
C ALA A 198 -12.98 -14.92 -6.65
N TYR A 199 -12.06 -14.15 -7.21
CA TYR A 199 -11.59 -14.33 -8.59
C TYR A 199 -10.87 -15.66 -8.79
N THR A 200 -9.96 -16.03 -7.88
CA THR A 200 -9.21 -17.28 -7.99
C THR A 200 -10.08 -18.54 -7.86
N GLU A 201 -11.16 -18.46 -7.08
CA GLU A 201 -12.09 -19.57 -6.86
C GLU A 201 -13.12 -19.72 -7.98
N ARG A 202 -13.61 -18.63 -8.56
CA ARG A 202 -14.80 -18.65 -9.42
C ARG A 202 -14.63 -18.02 -10.80
N HIS A 203 -13.60 -17.20 -10.99
CA HIS A 203 -13.31 -16.47 -12.25
C HIS A 203 -14.50 -15.64 -12.79
N GLN A 204 -15.41 -15.16 -11.89
CA GLN A 204 -16.58 -14.40 -12.27
C GLN A 204 -16.35 -12.90 -12.17
N LEU A 205 -16.20 -12.24 -13.30
CA LEU A 205 -15.88 -10.79 -13.37
C LEU A 205 -16.96 -9.89 -12.77
N GLN A 206 -18.24 -10.28 -12.88
CA GLN A 206 -19.34 -9.54 -12.27
C GLN A 206 -19.26 -9.54 -10.74
N GLU A 207 -18.96 -10.70 -10.15
CA GLU A 207 -18.78 -10.82 -8.70
C GLU A 207 -17.58 -9.99 -8.21
N VAL A 208 -16.47 -10.01 -8.95
CA VAL A 208 -15.31 -9.15 -8.68
C VAL A 208 -15.76 -7.69 -8.56
N ARG A 209 -16.51 -7.18 -9.55
CA ARG A 209 -16.98 -5.78 -9.54
C ARG A 209 -17.96 -5.51 -8.40
N GLN A 210 -18.84 -6.43 -8.08
CA GLN A 210 -19.78 -6.30 -6.94
C GLN A 210 -19.02 -6.20 -5.61
N LEU A 211 -18.01 -7.05 -5.39
CA LEU A 211 -17.17 -7.01 -4.19
C LEU A 211 -16.39 -5.71 -4.08
N GLN A 212 -15.81 -5.22 -5.19
CA GLN A 212 -15.10 -3.95 -5.22
C GLN A 212 -16.03 -2.78 -4.85
N LYS A 213 -17.24 -2.71 -5.43
CA LYS A 213 -18.25 -1.69 -5.08
C LYS A 213 -18.64 -1.77 -3.61
N LYS A 214 -18.85 -2.97 -3.09
CA LYS A 214 -19.14 -3.16 -1.67
C LYS A 214 -18.02 -2.62 -0.77
N ILE A 215 -16.75 -2.83 -1.12
CA ILE A 215 -15.61 -2.28 -0.39
C ILE A 215 -15.64 -0.75 -0.41
N LEU A 216 -15.91 -0.14 -1.56
CA LEU A 216 -16.01 1.31 -1.69
C LEU A 216 -17.14 1.89 -0.84
N ASP A 217 -18.32 1.24 -0.83
CA ASP A 217 -19.46 1.64 0.00
C ASP A 217 -19.11 1.55 1.50
N GLU A 218 -18.40 0.49 1.92
CA GLU A 218 -17.95 0.33 3.30
C GLU A 218 -16.95 1.40 3.71
N TYR A 219 -16.04 1.84 2.82
CA TYR A 219 -15.16 2.97 3.08
C TYR A 219 -15.94 4.29 3.25
N GLU A 220 -16.95 4.54 2.43
CA GLU A 220 -17.79 5.74 2.57
C GLU A 220 -18.62 5.74 3.88
N LEU A 221 -19.02 4.56 4.38
CA LEU A 221 -19.64 4.42 5.70
C LEU A 221 -18.63 4.72 6.82
N ASP A 222 -17.37 4.27 6.67
CA ASP A 222 -16.31 4.56 7.64
C ASP A 222 -16.02 6.07 7.74
N PHE A 223 -16.11 6.82 6.63
CA PHE A 223 -15.99 8.28 6.67
C PHE A 223 -17.00 8.90 7.63
N SER A 224 -18.25 8.44 7.57
CA SER A 224 -19.33 8.94 8.42
C SER A 224 -19.20 8.52 9.87
N LYS A 225 -18.59 7.36 10.13
CA LYS A 225 -18.47 6.77 11.47
C LYS A 225 -17.28 7.32 12.25
N HIS A 226 -16.16 7.57 11.58
CA HIS A 226 -14.87 7.79 12.24
C HIS A 226 -14.26 9.17 11.98
N ALA A 227 -14.68 9.88 10.93
CA ALA A 227 -14.19 11.22 10.67
C ALA A 227 -14.97 12.28 11.48
N PRO A 228 -14.36 13.44 11.79
CA PRO A 228 -15.07 14.58 12.33
C PRO A 228 -16.25 14.97 11.41
N ALA A 229 -17.45 15.15 11.99
CA ALA A 229 -18.68 15.35 11.20
C ALA A 229 -18.59 16.51 10.19
N ASN A 230 -17.88 17.59 10.54
CA ASN A 230 -17.65 18.75 9.67
C ASN A 230 -16.68 18.45 8.50
N GLU A 231 -15.87 17.39 8.57
CA GLU A 231 -14.90 17.01 7.55
C GLU A 231 -15.45 15.95 6.58
N VAL A 232 -16.48 15.17 6.96
CA VAL A 232 -17.06 14.11 6.12
C VAL A 232 -17.39 14.56 4.69
N PRO A 233 -18.05 15.73 4.47
CA PRO A 233 -18.34 16.19 3.11
C PRO A 233 -17.07 16.46 2.30
N ARG A 234 -16.01 17.00 2.93
CA ARG A 234 -14.73 17.30 2.25
C ARG A 234 -13.97 16.02 1.92
N ILE A 235 -13.97 15.05 2.84
CA ILE A 235 -13.38 13.73 2.63
C ILE A 235 -14.01 13.05 1.41
N ARG A 236 -15.35 13.04 1.32
CA ARG A 236 -16.06 12.51 0.15
C ARG A 236 -15.72 13.25 -1.14
N MET A 237 -15.67 14.58 -1.10
CA MET A 237 -15.30 15.38 -2.28
C MET A 237 -13.90 15.05 -2.77
N VAL A 238 -12.91 14.94 -1.87
CA VAL A 238 -11.55 14.52 -2.23
C VAL A 238 -11.57 13.12 -2.83
N TRP A 239 -12.17 12.15 -2.12
CA TRP A 239 -12.24 10.75 -2.53
C TRP A 239 -12.83 10.59 -3.94
N GLN A 240 -13.99 11.16 -4.19
CA GLN A 240 -14.69 11.07 -5.48
C GLN A 240 -14.01 11.85 -6.61
N SER A 241 -13.17 12.84 -6.30
CA SER A 241 -12.47 13.64 -7.31
C SER A 241 -11.25 12.95 -7.92
N ILE A 242 -10.65 11.96 -7.22
CA ILE A 242 -9.36 11.38 -7.61
C ILE A 242 -9.36 10.79 -9.02
N PRO A 243 -10.35 9.96 -9.42
CA PRO A 243 -10.36 9.40 -10.76
C PRO A 243 -10.33 10.48 -11.86
N SER A 244 -11.15 11.52 -11.72
CA SER A 244 -11.22 12.59 -12.69
C SER A 244 -9.95 13.46 -12.73
N GLN A 245 -9.21 13.55 -11.63
CA GLN A 245 -7.94 14.28 -11.58
C GLN A 245 -6.79 13.48 -12.17
N LEU A 246 -6.76 12.17 -11.97
CA LEU A 246 -5.78 11.26 -12.58
C LEU A 246 -6.00 11.08 -14.10
N ALA A 247 -7.22 11.29 -14.60
CA ALA A 247 -7.53 11.23 -16.02
C ALA A 247 -7.01 12.42 -16.82
N LYS A 248 -6.60 13.51 -16.16
CA LYS A 248 -6.08 14.72 -16.86
C LYS A 248 -4.66 14.48 -17.37
N GLU A 249 -4.27 15.24 -18.39
CA GLU A 249 -2.91 15.23 -18.92
C GLU A 249 -1.88 15.61 -17.83
N ASN A 250 -2.16 16.68 -17.08
CA ASN A 250 -1.41 17.02 -15.86
C ASN A 250 -2.18 16.48 -14.65
N LYS A 251 -1.65 15.42 -14.04
CA LYS A 251 -2.24 14.69 -12.91
C LYS A 251 -1.99 15.35 -11.54
N LYS A 252 -1.43 16.57 -11.52
CA LYS A 252 -1.32 17.38 -10.30
C LYS A 252 -2.70 17.59 -9.68
N PHE A 253 -2.81 17.37 -8.37
CA PHE A 253 -4.05 17.57 -7.64
C PHE A 253 -4.44 19.06 -7.64
N ILE A 254 -5.66 19.37 -8.08
CA ILE A 254 -6.17 20.74 -8.23
C ILE A 254 -7.39 20.92 -7.33
N TYR A 255 -7.25 21.69 -6.27
CA TYR A 255 -8.34 21.98 -5.32
C TYR A 255 -9.57 22.62 -5.98
N GLY A 256 -9.36 23.52 -6.94
CA GLY A 256 -10.43 24.17 -7.70
C GLY A 256 -11.28 23.24 -8.56
N ALA A 257 -10.82 22.00 -8.82
CA ALA A 257 -11.59 21.00 -9.54
C ALA A 257 -12.75 20.43 -8.71
N MET A 258 -12.63 20.44 -7.36
CA MET A 258 -13.70 19.98 -6.46
C MET A 258 -14.77 21.05 -6.26
N LYS A 259 -14.36 22.29 -6.06
CA LYS A 259 -15.25 23.44 -5.89
C LYS A 259 -14.54 24.71 -6.34
N LYS A 260 -15.16 25.48 -7.22
CA LYS A 260 -14.61 26.74 -7.72
C LYS A 260 -14.23 27.68 -6.57
N GLY A 261 -12.99 28.19 -6.57
CA GLY A 261 -12.47 29.07 -5.53
C GLY A 261 -12.00 28.37 -4.25
N SER A 262 -11.95 27.03 -4.21
CA SER A 262 -11.43 26.30 -3.07
C SER A 262 -9.94 26.54 -2.87
N ARG A 263 -9.55 26.68 -1.58
CA ARG A 263 -8.16 26.84 -1.15
C ARG A 263 -7.64 25.53 -0.54
N ALA A 264 -6.33 25.33 -0.58
CA ALA A 264 -5.64 24.17 -0.01
C ALA A 264 -6.06 23.89 1.44
N ALA A 265 -6.00 24.89 2.32
CA ALA A 265 -6.33 24.77 3.73
C ALA A 265 -7.73 24.19 4.03
N ALA A 266 -8.67 24.27 3.06
CA ALA A 266 -10.01 23.72 3.24
C ALA A 266 -10.07 22.19 3.12
N PHE A 267 -9.08 21.56 2.49
CA PHE A 267 -9.08 20.12 2.17
C PHE A 267 -7.88 19.36 2.72
N GLU A 268 -6.90 20.05 3.32
CA GLU A 268 -5.70 19.40 3.88
C GLU A 268 -6.06 18.35 4.92
N VAL A 269 -6.94 18.67 5.86
CA VAL A 269 -7.41 17.73 6.89
C VAL A 269 -8.07 16.51 6.26
N ALA A 270 -8.87 16.71 5.22
CA ALA A 270 -9.55 15.61 4.51
C ALA A 270 -8.55 14.70 3.78
N ILE A 271 -7.52 15.28 3.15
CA ILE A 271 -6.47 14.51 2.47
C ILE A 271 -5.64 13.72 3.48
N GLU A 272 -5.21 14.36 4.58
CA GLU A 272 -4.43 13.68 5.62
C GLU A 272 -5.27 12.57 6.27
N TRP A 273 -6.56 12.79 6.52
CA TRP A 273 -7.44 11.75 7.04
C TRP A 273 -7.50 10.52 6.13
N LEU A 274 -7.69 10.70 4.82
CA LEU A 274 -7.72 9.60 3.86
C LEU A 274 -6.37 8.89 3.74
N LYS A 275 -5.27 9.63 3.85
CA LYS A 275 -3.91 9.09 3.85
C LYS A 275 -3.65 8.26 5.11
N ASP A 276 -4.06 8.74 6.29
CA ASP A 276 -3.91 8.05 7.56
C ASP A 276 -4.78 6.81 7.65
N ALA A 277 -5.98 6.85 7.05
CA ALA A 277 -6.82 5.66 6.83
C ALA A 277 -6.20 4.63 5.88
N GLY A 278 -5.13 4.99 5.17
CA GLY A 278 -4.46 4.12 4.20
C GLY A 278 -5.17 4.01 2.86
N LEU A 279 -6.12 4.90 2.58
CA LEU A 279 -6.94 4.87 1.37
C LEU A 279 -6.32 5.64 0.22
N LEU A 280 -5.37 6.54 0.51
CA LEU A 280 -4.65 7.34 -0.46
C LEU A 280 -3.14 7.24 -0.30
N TYR A 281 -2.46 7.38 -1.44
CA TYR A 281 -1.03 7.64 -1.52
C TYR A 281 -0.80 9.02 -2.12
N LYS A 282 0.01 9.82 -1.45
CA LYS A 282 0.41 11.16 -1.90
C LYS A 282 1.81 11.08 -2.48
N VAL A 283 1.98 11.49 -3.73
CA VAL A 283 3.26 11.60 -4.42
C VAL A 283 3.55 13.07 -4.63
N SER A 284 4.53 13.60 -3.88
CA SER A 284 4.91 15.02 -3.94
C SER A 284 5.77 15.31 -5.17
N ARG A 285 5.71 16.56 -5.65
CA ARG A 285 6.63 17.05 -6.67
C ARG A 285 8.02 17.22 -6.05
N THR A 286 9.07 16.88 -6.79
CA THR A 286 10.42 17.35 -6.49
C THR A 286 10.79 18.53 -7.41
N LYS A 287 11.34 19.60 -6.83
CA LYS A 287 11.79 20.79 -7.59
C LYS A 287 13.04 20.48 -8.40
N GLU A 288 13.91 19.61 -7.88
CA GLU A 288 15.13 19.17 -8.52
C GLU A 288 15.25 17.66 -8.49
N VAL A 289 15.88 17.08 -9.52
CA VAL A 289 16.05 15.62 -9.65
C VAL A 289 17.49 15.27 -9.30
N ARG A 290 17.82 15.41 -8.01
CA ARG A 290 19.12 15.05 -7.43
C ARG A 290 19.00 14.56 -6.00
N SER A 291 19.95 13.75 -5.55
CA SER A 291 20.00 13.21 -4.19
C SER A 291 20.40 14.29 -3.17
N PRO A 292 19.83 14.31 -1.95
CA PRO A 292 18.64 13.53 -1.55
C PRO A 292 17.34 14.23 -2.00
N LEU A 293 16.45 13.49 -2.65
CA LEU A 293 15.20 14.04 -3.20
C LEU A 293 14.33 14.75 -2.17
N LYS A 294 14.35 14.30 -0.92
CA LYS A 294 13.55 14.87 0.17
C LYS A 294 13.87 16.35 0.46
N PHE A 295 15.08 16.83 0.19
CA PHE A 295 15.42 18.25 0.34
C PHE A 295 14.74 19.14 -0.70
N TYR A 296 14.32 18.57 -1.83
CA TYR A 296 13.73 19.29 -2.94
C TYR A 296 12.22 19.05 -3.04
N GLU A 297 11.62 18.41 -2.02
CA GLU A 297 10.18 18.15 -1.97
C GLU A 297 9.39 19.46 -1.98
N ASP A 298 8.39 19.50 -2.84
CA ASP A 298 7.44 20.60 -2.95
C ASP A 298 6.11 20.18 -2.34
N PHE A 299 5.80 20.74 -1.18
CA PHE A 299 4.59 20.41 -0.44
C PHE A 299 3.31 20.93 -1.09
N ASP A 300 3.40 21.95 -1.96
CA ASP A 300 2.26 22.59 -2.61
C ASP A 300 1.82 21.88 -3.90
N ALA A 301 2.61 20.93 -4.38
CA ALA A 301 2.34 20.22 -5.62
C ALA A 301 2.48 18.71 -5.43
N PHE A 302 1.38 17.98 -5.65
CA PHE A 302 1.35 16.54 -5.47
C PHE A 302 0.29 15.88 -6.37
N LYS A 303 0.44 14.57 -6.57
CA LYS A 303 -0.56 13.67 -7.15
C LYS A 303 -1.17 12.84 -6.03
N LEU A 304 -2.47 12.49 -6.14
CA LEU A 304 -3.14 11.56 -5.22
C LEU A 304 -3.55 10.30 -5.98
N PHE A 305 -3.22 9.17 -5.39
CA PHE A 305 -3.55 7.85 -5.92
C PHE A 305 -4.39 7.07 -4.91
N VAL A 306 -5.41 6.35 -5.37
CA VAL A 306 -6.17 5.42 -4.53
C VAL A 306 -5.32 4.20 -4.20
N LEU A 307 -5.67 3.48 -3.13
CA LEU A 307 -4.86 2.38 -2.62
C LEU A 307 -4.80 1.14 -3.54
N ASP A 308 -5.69 1.01 -4.52
CA ASP A 308 -5.83 -0.22 -5.34
C ASP A 308 -6.36 0.06 -6.75
N VAL A 309 -5.79 -0.62 -7.76
CA VAL A 309 -6.15 -0.44 -9.17
C VAL A 309 -7.54 -1.00 -9.50
N GLY A 310 -7.95 -2.11 -8.88
CA GLY A 310 -9.26 -2.70 -9.08
C GLY A 310 -10.37 -1.83 -8.49
N LEU A 311 -10.13 -1.23 -7.32
CA LEU A 311 -11.05 -0.26 -6.72
C LEU A 311 -11.17 1.00 -7.57
N MET A 312 -10.06 1.50 -8.15
CA MET A 312 -10.11 2.59 -9.12
C MET A 312 -11.02 2.24 -10.31
N GLY A 313 -10.89 1.01 -10.83
CA GLY A 313 -11.75 0.50 -11.90
C GLY A 313 -13.24 0.47 -11.52
N ALA A 314 -13.55 0.14 -10.25
CA ALA A 314 -14.91 0.17 -9.74
C ALA A 314 -15.45 1.59 -9.54
N MET A 315 -14.61 2.55 -9.13
CA MET A 315 -15.00 3.97 -8.98
C MET A 315 -15.42 4.61 -10.31
N VAL A 316 -14.85 4.16 -11.44
CA VAL A 316 -15.15 4.70 -12.78
C VAL A 316 -16.03 3.75 -13.62
N ASP A 317 -16.59 2.71 -13.03
CA ASP A 317 -17.38 1.68 -13.73
C ASP A 317 -16.68 1.11 -14.99
N ALA A 318 -15.34 0.93 -14.91
CA ALA A 318 -14.55 0.44 -16.04
C ALA A 318 -15.04 -0.94 -16.50
N ASP A 319 -15.30 -1.06 -17.80
CA ASP A 319 -15.75 -2.32 -18.41
C ASP A 319 -14.67 -3.40 -18.42
N ALA A 320 -15.05 -4.64 -18.11
CA ALA A 320 -14.13 -5.76 -18.04
C ALA A 320 -13.49 -6.08 -19.42
N GLY A 321 -14.27 -6.02 -20.49
CA GLY A 321 -13.79 -6.25 -21.85
C GLY A 321 -12.76 -5.21 -22.26
N ALA A 322 -12.99 -3.95 -21.91
CA ALA A 322 -12.07 -2.86 -22.19
C ALA A 322 -10.72 -3.03 -21.48
N VAL A 323 -10.74 -3.43 -20.20
CA VAL A 323 -9.53 -3.60 -19.37
C VAL A 323 -8.75 -4.86 -19.81
N LEU A 324 -9.44 -6.00 -19.97
CA LEU A 324 -8.81 -7.31 -20.22
C LEU A 324 -8.32 -7.46 -21.67
N VAL A 325 -9.08 -6.96 -22.63
CA VAL A 325 -8.74 -7.08 -24.06
C VAL A 325 -7.83 -5.95 -24.54
N GLY A 326 -7.84 -4.82 -23.81
CA GLY A 326 -6.99 -3.69 -24.16
C GLY A 326 -7.42 -2.96 -25.45
N ASN A 327 -8.71 -3.00 -25.81
CA ASN A 327 -9.22 -2.34 -27.00
C ASN A 327 -9.42 -0.82 -26.78
N GLY A 328 -9.59 -0.06 -27.90
CA GLY A 328 -9.48 1.39 -27.99
C GLY A 328 -10.25 2.25 -26.98
N ILE A 329 -11.36 1.76 -26.41
CA ILE A 329 -12.20 2.50 -25.43
C ILE A 329 -11.45 2.76 -24.11
N PHE A 330 -10.52 1.87 -23.73
CA PHE A 330 -9.73 2.00 -22.50
C PHE A 330 -8.51 2.94 -22.67
N THR A 331 -8.22 3.39 -23.88
CA THR A 331 -6.98 4.11 -24.23
C THR A 331 -6.80 5.43 -23.47
N GLU A 332 -7.87 6.19 -23.24
CA GLU A 332 -7.81 7.47 -22.52
C GLU A 332 -7.43 7.32 -21.05
N TYR A 333 -7.83 6.21 -20.41
CA TYR A 333 -7.59 5.98 -18.99
C TYR A 333 -6.37 5.08 -18.68
N LYS A 334 -5.81 4.43 -19.71
CA LYS A 334 -4.65 3.53 -19.54
C LYS A 334 -3.49 4.18 -18.78
N GLY A 335 -3.18 5.43 -19.10
CA GLY A 335 -2.12 6.17 -18.44
C GLY A 335 -2.34 6.34 -16.94
N ALA A 336 -3.59 6.67 -16.52
CA ALA A 336 -3.94 6.82 -15.11
C ALA A 336 -3.83 5.49 -14.34
N PHE A 337 -4.33 4.40 -14.93
CA PHE A 337 -4.24 3.06 -14.32
C PHE A 337 -2.81 2.56 -14.23
N THR A 338 -1.98 2.82 -15.24
CA THR A 338 -0.59 2.37 -15.25
C THR A 338 0.26 3.13 -14.24
N GLU A 339 0.08 4.47 -14.10
CA GLU A 339 0.75 5.22 -13.03
C GLU A 339 0.23 4.83 -11.65
N LEU A 340 -1.09 4.61 -11.48
CA LEU A 340 -1.64 4.08 -10.25
C LEU A 340 -1.01 2.73 -9.90
N PHE A 341 -0.90 1.82 -10.87
CA PHE A 341 -0.24 0.53 -10.68
C PHE A 341 1.20 0.71 -10.18
N VAL A 342 1.99 1.58 -10.83
CA VAL A 342 3.35 1.87 -10.38
C VAL A 342 3.36 2.39 -8.95
N CYS A 343 2.49 3.34 -8.61
CA CYS A 343 2.40 3.90 -7.27
C CYS A 343 2.06 2.84 -6.22
N VAL A 344 1.04 1.99 -6.46
CA VAL A 344 0.61 0.99 -5.47
C VAL A 344 1.60 -0.16 -5.31
N GLN A 345 2.29 -0.57 -6.39
CA GLN A 345 3.30 -1.63 -6.32
C GLN A 345 4.55 -1.20 -5.53
N MET A 346 4.86 0.09 -5.48
CA MET A 346 6.02 0.58 -4.73
C MET A 346 5.74 0.76 -3.23
N GLN A 347 4.51 0.63 -2.79
CA GLN A 347 4.21 0.69 -1.35
C GLN A 347 4.91 -0.45 -0.59
N GLY A 348 5.48 -0.13 0.55
CA GLY A 348 6.22 -1.09 1.39
C GLY A 348 7.62 -1.47 0.89
N THR A 349 8.15 -0.82 -0.17
CA THR A 349 9.51 -1.09 -0.68
C THR A 349 10.60 -0.24 -0.04
N ASP A 350 10.23 0.75 0.79
CA ASP A 350 11.14 1.81 1.27
C ASP A 350 11.88 2.55 0.15
N ILE A 351 11.27 2.64 -1.02
CA ILE A 351 11.71 3.47 -2.15
C ILE A 351 10.63 4.52 -2.39
N PRO A 352 10.77 5.72 -1.82
CA PRO A 352 9.76 6.76 -1.97
C PRO A 352 9.72 7.26 -3.42
N LEU A 353 8.50 7.48 -3.90
CA LEU A 353 8.27 8.07 -5.21
C LEU A 353 7.97 9.56 -5.09
N TYR A 354 8.58 10.34 -5.98
CA TYR A 354 8.25 11.72 -6.28
C TYR A 354 7.86 11.84 -7.75
N TYR A 355 7.41 13.00 -8.20
CA TYR A 355 7.33 13.33 -9.62
C TYR A 355 8.03 14.66 -9.88
N HIS A 356 8.38 14.94 -11.14
CA HIS A 356 9.00 16.20 -11.49
C HIS A 356 8.27 16.86 -12.65
N SER A 357 8.02 18.17 -12.53
CA SER A 357 7.46 18.98 -13.61
C SER A 357 7.98 20.40 -13.51
N VAL A 358 8.24 21.01 -14.66
CA VAL A 358 8.67 22.40 -14.78
C VAL A 358 7.50 23.23 -15.27
N GLU A 359 7.01 24.19 -14.47
CA GLU A 359 5.78 24.96 -14.75
C GLU A 359 5.83 25.74 -16.09
N ALA A 360 7.02 26.17 -16.52
CA ALA A 360 7.23 26.91 -17.78
C ALA A 360 7.55 26.01 -18.99
N SER A 361 7.59 24.68 -18.81
CA SER A 361 7.93 23.75 -19.89
C SER A 361 6.95 22.57 -19.94
N ARG A 362 6.89 21.90 -21.10
CA ARG A 362 6.12 20.66 -21.28
C ARG A 362 6.87 19.42 -20.78
N ILE A 363 7.93 19.59 -19.98
CA ILE A 363 8.69 18.47 -19.43
C ILE A 363 8.01 18.04 -18.15
N GLU A 364 7.47 16.83 -18.15
CA GLU A 364 6.96 16.12 -16.99
C GLU A 364 7.61 14.74 -16.94
N ILE A 365 8.08 14.34 -15.76
CA ILE A 365 8.59 13.02 -15.42
C ILE A 365 7.58 12.39 -14.47
N ASP A 366 6.98 11.29 -14.86
CA ASP A 366 5.84 10.67 -14.18
C ASP A 366 6.17 10.32 -12.74
N PHE A 367 7.36 9.71 -12.52
CA PHE A 367 7.91 9.45 -11.19
C PHE A 367 9.42 9.71 -11.16
N VAL A 368 9.92 9.97 -9.96
CA VAL A 368 11.34 10.03 -9.63
C VAL A 368 11.55 9.19 -8.39
N ALA A 369 12.45 8.21 -8.46
CA ALA A 369 12.80 7.35 -7.34
C ALA A 369 14.25 7.61 -6.92
N GLN A 370 14.51 7.53 -5.61
CA GLN A 370 15.87 7.49 -5.08
C GLN A 370 16.16 6.09 -4.58
N ILE A 371 17.20 5.46 -5.11
CA ILE A 371 17.67 4.13 -4.72
C ILE A 371 19.10 4.29 -4.23
N ALA A 372 19.30 4.12 -2.93
CA ALA A 372 20.54 4.50 -2.25
C ALA A 372 20.90 5.98 -2.52
N ASN A 373 22.05 6.26 -3.13
CA ASN A 373 22.49 7.62 -3.46
C ASN A 373 22.16 8.05 -4.89
N GLU A 374 21.60 7.15 -5.69
CA GLU A 374 21.27 7.41 -7.09
C GLU A 374 19.82 7.80 -7.28
N VAL A 375 19.58 8.68 -8.24
CA VAL A 375 18.24 9.17 -8.58
C VAL A 375 17.87 8.75 -9.98
N TYR A 376 16.70 8.15 -10.12
CA TYR A 376 16.17 7.60 -11.35
C TYR A 376 14.87 8.32 -11.75
N PRO A 377 14.89 9.16 -12.80
CA PRO A 377 13.66 9.61 -13.43
C PRO A 377 12.98 8.44 -14.13
N ILE A 378 11.67 8.29 -13.90
CA ILE A 378 10.86 7.16 -14.38
C ILE A 378 9.72 7.69 -15.26
N GLU A 379 9.69 7.22 -16.50
CA GLU A 379 8.59 7.46 -17.44
C GLU A 379 7.72 6.21 -17.56
N VAL A 380 6.41 6.36 -17.48
CA VAL A 380 5.44 5.26 -17.53
C VAL A 380 4.69 5.32 -18.85
N LYS A 381 4.70 4.23 -19.62
CA LYS A 381 3.99 4.09 -20.90
C LYS A 381 3.02 2.92 -20.85
N ALA A 382 1.77 3.23 -21.06
CA ALA A 382 0.68 2.24 -21.04
C ALA A 382 0.62 1.39 -22.30
N GLU A 383 1.24 1.84 -23.41
CA GLU A 383 1.16 1.22 -24.73
C GLU A 383 2.52 0.81 -25.29
N GLU A 384 2.47 0.16 -26.45
CA GLU A 384 3.64 -0.26 -27.19
C GLU A 384 4.38 0.90 -27.87
N ASN A 385 3.73 2.05 -28.10
CA ASN A 385 4.37 3.21 -28.72
C ASN A 385 5.18 3.96 -27.67
N VAL A 386 6.48 3.72 -27.69
CA VAL A 386 7.42 4.09 -26.63
C VAL A 386 8.31 5.31 -27.01
N GLN A 387 7.75 6.35 -27.64
CA GLN A 387 8.50 7.58 -27.84
C GLN A 387 8.61 8.35 -26.51
N SER A 388 9.81 8.47 -26.00
CA SER A 388 10.13 9.15 -24.72
C SER A 388 10.77 10.53 -24.98
N LYS A 389 10.03 11.42 -25.66
CA LYS A 389 10.56 12.75 -26.01
C LYS A 389 10.88 13.58 -24.76
N SER A 390 10.01 13.60 -23.76
CA SER A 390 10.22 14.31 -22.49
C SER A 390 11.41 13.78 -21.74
N MET A 391 11.51 12.46 -21.56
CA MET A 391 12.64 11.81 -20.91
C MET A 391 13.96 12.07 -21.64
N LYS A 392 13.99 11.92 -22.98
CA LYS A 392 15.20 12.18 -23.77
C LYS A 392 15.66 13.64 -23.64
N THR A 393 14.71 14.59 -23.68
CA THR A 393 15.02 16.01 -23.50
C THR A 393 15.53 16.29 -22.08
N PHE A 394 14.93 15.63 -21.07
CA PHE A 394 15.34 15.78 -19.69
C PHE A 394 16.74 15.23 -19.43
N ILE A 395 17.02 13.98 -19.81
CA ILE A 395 18.35 13.35 -19.66
C ILE A 395 19.41 14.10 -20.48
N GLY A 396 19.05 14.64 -21.65
CA GLY A 396 20.00 15.48 -22.42
C GLY A 396 20.46 16.74 -21.70
N LYS A 397 19.69 17.21 -20.71
CA LYS A 397 20.07 18.32 -19.81
C LYS A 397 20.75 17.83 -18.52
N HIS A 398 20.60 16.56 -18.19
CA HIS A 398 21.10 15.90 -16.98
C HIS A 398 21.82 14.60 -17.35
N PRO A 399 22.97 14.69 -18.06
CA PRO A 399 23.69 13.53 -18.58
C PRO A 399 24.27 12.61 -17.49
N GLU A 400 24.30 13.08 -16.24
CA GLU A 400 24.66 12.31 -15.05
C GLU A 400 23.57 11.33 -14.61
N LEU A 401 22.32 11.51 -15.09
CA LEU A 401 21.20 10.66 -14.71
C LEU A 401 20.96 9.57 -15.75
N ARG A 402 20.48 8.42 -15.27
CA ARG A 402 19.97 7.34 -16.10
C ARG A 402 18.46 7.21 -15.93
N GLY A 403 17.72 7.29 -17.04
CA GLY A 403 16.25 7.18 -17.01
C GLY A 403 15.79 5.73 -16.93
N ILE A 404 14.62 5.52 -16.34
CA ILE A 404 13.88 4.25 -16.39
C ILE A 404 12.59 4.47 -17.17
N ARG A 405 12.31 3.60 -18.14
CA ARG A 405 11.03 3.57 -18.84
C ARG A 405 10.30 2.28 -18.50
N LEU A 406 9.11 2.41 -17.95
CA LEU A 406 8.21 1.31 -17.65
C LEU A 406 7.19 1.16 -18.78
N SER A 407 7.09 -0.02 -19.38
CA SER A 407 6.14 -0.28 -20.47
C SER A 407 5.80 -1.77 -20.56
N MET A 408 4.95 -2.16 -21.50
CA MET A 408 4.67 -3.57 -21.79
C MET A 408 5.77 -4.27 -22.65
N LYS A 409 6.79 -3.53 -23.08
CA LYS A 409 7.89 -4.06 -23.90
C LYS A 409 8.88 -4.86 -23.06
N PRO A 410 9.59 -5.84 -23.66
CA PRO A 410 10.69 -6.55 -23.03
C PRO A 410 11.79 -5.61 -22.51
N ARG A 411 12.59 -6.11 -21.58
CA ARG A 411 13.74 -5.34 -21.05
C ARG A 411 14.74 -5.02 -22.16
N ILE A 412 15.13 -3.75 -22.23
CA ILE A 412 16.17 -3.24 -23.12
C ILE A 412 17.03 -2.24 -22.31
N SER A 413 18.33 -2.44 -22.32
CA SER A 413 19.29 -1.52 -21.69
C SER A 413 19.99 -0.70 -22.77
N GLN A 414 20.00 0.64 -22.57
CA GLN A 414 20.73 1.61 -23.36
C GLN A 414 21.58 2.46 -22.40
N ASP A 415 22.57 3.17 -22.91
CA ASP A 415 23.48 3.97 -22.09
C ASP A 415 22.76 4.95 -21.15
N TRP A 416 21.71 5.60 -21.63
CA TRP A 416 20.97 6.64 -20.92
C TRP A 416 19.59 6.20 -20.40
N LEU A 417 19.09 5.00 -20.81
CA LEU A 417 17.72 4.55 -20.55
C LEU A 417 17.67 3.05 -20.30
N GLU A 418 17.11 2.67 -19.17
CA GLU A 418 16.72 1.29 -18.88
C GLU A 418 15.24 1.09 -19.15
N CYS A 419 14.87 0.18 -20.06
CA CYS A 419 13.48 -0.17 -20.28
C CYS A 419 13.15 -1.42 -19.47
N ILE A 420 12.19 -1.32 -18.55
CA ILE A 420 11.79 -2.41 -17.67
C ILE A 420 10.32 -2.70 -17.92
N PRO A 421 9.93 -3.97 -18.10
CA PRO A 421 8.52 -4.35 -18.19
C PRO A 421 7.75 -4.00 -16.93
N LEU A 422 6.52 -3.45 -17.10
CA LEU A 422 5.64 -3.08 -15.98
C LEU A 422 5.41 -4.22 -14.99
N TYR A 423 5.29 -5.46 -15.46
CA TYR A 423 5.07 -6.62 -14.60
C TYR A 423 6.29 -7.04 -13.77
N ALA A 424 7.49 -6.49 -14.06
CA ALA A 424 8.75 -6.88 -13.41
C ALA A 424 9.43 -5.73 -12.65
N PHE A 425 8.94 -4.47 -12.78
CA PHE A 425 9.67 -3.28 -12.33
C PHE A 425 9.86 -3.25 -10.80
N ARG A 426 8.84 -3.65 -10.03
CA ARG A 426 8.91 -3.64 -8.57
C ARG A 426 10.07 -4.49 -8.06
N GLU A 427 10.15 -5.71 -8.55
CA GLU A 427 11.17 -6.66 -8.13
C GLU A 427 12.57 -6.22 -8.61
N GLU A 428 12.66 -5.57 -9.78
CA GLU A 428 13.91 -5.00 -10.27
C GLU A 428 14.38 -3.84 -9.42
N LEU A 429 13.52 -2.87 -9.08
CA LEU A 429 13.91 -1.74 -8.23
C LEU A 429 14.32 -2.19 -6.81
N ILE A 430 13.63 -3.20 -6.25
CA ILE A 430 14.04 -3.81 -4.97
C ILE A 430 15.42 -4.46 -5.11
N ARG A 431 15.72 -5.12 -6.21
CA ARG A 431 17.01 -5.77 -6.47
C ARG A 431 18.12 -4.72 -6.64
N MET A 432 17.87 -3.63 -7.39
CA MET A 432 18.77 -2.50 -7.50
C MET A 432 19.10 -1.93 -6.12
N LYS A 433 18.10 -1.75 -5.24
CA LYS A 433 18.31 -1.30 -3.87
C LYS A 433 19.22 -2.23 -3.07
N LYS A 434 19.01 -3.54 -3.16
CA LYS A 434 19.82 -4.54 -2.45
C LYS A 434 21.27 -4.57 -2.93
N ASN A 435 21.50 -4.45 -4.22
CA ASN A 435 22.85 -4.44 -4.80
C ASN A 435 23.65 -3.21 -4.34
N ASN A 436 23.03 -2.02 -4.36
CA ASN A 436 23.67 -0.76 -3.96
C ASN A 436 23.93 -0.65 -2.43
N ILE A 437 23.30 -1.50 -1.59
CA ILE A 437 23.58 -1.55 -0.13
C ILE A 437 24.78 -2.46 0.15
N ASN A 438 25.08 -3.41 -0.75
CA ASN A 438 26.16 -4.38 -0.58
C ASN A 438 27.49 -3.93 -1.24
N GLU A 439 27.48 -2.82 -1.99
CA GLU A 439 28.65 -2.09 -2.48
C GLU A 439 29.05 -0.95 -1.51
#